data_def65fcba0158dec4503aa01c986facd
#
_entry.id   def65fcba0158dec4503aa01c986facd
#
_cell.length_a   1.000
_cell.length_b   1.000
_cell.length_c   1.000
_cell.angle_alpha   90.00
_cell.angle_beta   90.00
_cell.angle_gamma   90.00
#
_symmetry.space_group_name_H-M   'P 1'
#
loop_
_entity.id
_entity.type
_entity.pdbx_description
1 polymer ?
#
loop_
_entity_poly.entity_id
_entity_poly.type
_entity_poly.pdbx_seq_one_letter_code
_entity_poly.pdbx_strand_id
1 'polypeptide(L)'
;MDKTDCGRKIDVAFKGQLRDEQNLALEHLLNHDIGILSGTTAFGKTIVAIKIIAERKVNTLILVDKVNRLSQWKEKLSDFLTINESLPELATATGTKRARKKNECIIGQLGAGKDTLTGIVDVAVMQSLSRQGEVKECVQNYGMIIADECHHASAFSYENILRTATARYIYGLTATPTRKDGHHPILFMHCGPIRYRDNPRKQAENRPFDHYIIPRFTALRVPLDKDEKEMSIQALYSEIAEDEFRNQQIVGDVLRNYESGRNCIVLTLRTAHVELIGKKLRESVPDVVTLTGGMGAKTTREAFKRITDTPGKNLLLVATGHFIGEGFDEPRLDTLFLAMPISWKGTLQQYAGRLHRLFKDKKDVRIYDYVDIQVKMLEKMYQKRLAGYASMGYAAKGEDIPPAALDIIFDNNNFLPVFSHDLSVAKKEILIVSPFIRKNHTFQMIQHLKTAIGKKLRIIVVTRSPEDFKPKDHPGLQVTLDLLKNNGISIVFKSNIHQKFTVMDKKIVWYGSINLLSYGSAQESIMRIESINIAGELMKSIESP
;
A
#
# COMPACT_ATOMS: atom_id res chain seq x y z
N MET A 1 42.88 3.48 8.48
CA MET A 1 42.52 3.91 9.85
C MET A 1 41.00 3.84 9.96
N ASP A 2 40.54 3.09 10.93
CA ASP A 2 39.09 3.05 11.25
C ASP A 2 38.71 4.42 11.83
N LYS A 3 37.79 5.13 11.15
CA LYS A 3 37.30 6.45 11.57
C LYS A 3 36.03 6.35 12.39
N THR A 4 35.67 5.14 12.83
CA THR A 4 34.42 4.89 13.52
C THR A 4 34.49 5.42 14.94
N ASP A 5 33.63 6.36 15.29
CA ASP A 5 33.46 6.90 16.63
C ASP A 5 32.34 6.17 17.37
N CYS A 6 32.60 5.73 18.58
CA CYS A 6 31.58 5.13 19.45
C CYS A 6 30.61 6.16 20.02
N GLY A 7 30.88 7.45 19.85
CA GLY A 7 30.07 8.54 20.35
C GLY A 7 30.15 8.69 21.91
N ARG A 8 29.42 9.68 22.39
CA ARG A 8 29.29 9.94 23.82
C ARG A 8 28.24 9.03 24.46
N LYS A 9 28.55 8.41 25.59
CA LYS A 9 27.54 7.70 26.39
C LYS A 9 26.52 8.70 26.94
N ILE A 10 25.26 8.29 26.96
CA ILE A 10 24.14 9.06 27.50
C ILE A 10 23.33 8.21 28.48
N ASP A 11 22.79 8.84 29.51
CA ASP A 11 21.89 8.16 30.47
C ASP A 11 20.43 8.31 30.00
N VAL A 12 19.91 7.22 29.44
CA VAL A 12 18.55 7.13 28.89
C VAL A 12 17.90 5.81 29.26
N ALA A 13 16.57 5.85 29.44
CA ALA A 13 15.78 4.67 29.75
C ALA A 13 14.49 4.65 28.91
N PHE A 14 14.10 3.46 28.45
CA PHE A 14 12.86 3.27 27.69
C PHE A 14 11.66 3.18 28.63
N LYS A 15 10.57 3.86 28.25
CA LYS A 15 9.27 3.79 28.91
C LYS A 15 8.31 2.95 28.07
N GLY A 16 7.72 1.92 28.65
CA GLY A 16 6.71 1.10 28.00
C GLY A 16 7.14 -0.34 27.77
N GLN A 17 6.35 -1.05 26.98
CA GLN A 17 6.61 -2.45 26.64
C GLN A 17 6.54 -2.64 25.13
N LEU A 18 7.45 -3.44 24.59
CA LEU A 18 7.41 -3.88 23.20
C LEU A 18 6.52 -5.11 23.08
N ARG A 19 5.86 -5.24 21.94
CA ARG A 19 5.17 -6.47 21.53
C ARG A 19 6.20 -7.54 21.17
N ASP A 20 5.80 -8.82 21.17
CA ASP A 20 6.71 -9.94 20.93
C ASP A 20 7.48 -9.81 19.60
N GLU A 21 6.80 -9.42 18.53
CA GLU A 21 7.44 -9.21 17.21
C GLU A 21 8.42 -8.03 17.22
N GLN A 22 8.15 -7.00 18.03
CA GLN A 22 9.05 -5.86 18.19
C GLN A 22 10.27 -6.23 19.04
N ASN A 23 10.10 -7.09 20.06
CA ASN A 23 11.22 -7.65 20.83
C ASN A 23 12.13 -8.49 19.93
N LEU A 24 11.54 -9.36 19.11
CA LEU A 24 12.32 -10.15 18.15
C LEU A 24 13.08 -9.25 17.16
N ALA A 25 12.45 -8.20 16.65
CA ALA A 25 13.11 -7.24 15.77
C ALA A 25 14.25 -6.50 16.47
N LEU A 26 14.05 -6.10 17.73
CA LEU A 26 15.07 -5.47 18.57
C LEU A 26 16.28 -6.38 18.74
N GLU A 27 16.07 -7.64 19.11
CA GLU A 27 17.12 -8.65 19.31
C GLU A 27 17.97 -8.84 18.06
N HIS A 28 17.33 -9.01 16.89
CA HIS A 28 18.02 -9.10 15.62
C HIS A 28 18.87 -7.86 15.29
N LEU A 29 18.40 -6.67 15.63
CA LEU A 29 19.14 -5.43 15.37
C LEU A 29 20.29 -5.21 16.34
N LEU A 30 20.09 -5.52 17.63
CA LEU A 30 21.12 -5.34 18.66
C LEU A 30 22.33 -6.27 18.49
N ASN A 31 22.14 -7.42 17.82
CA ASN A 31 23.25 -8.32 17.48
C ASN A 31 24.20 -7.76 16.41
N HIS A 32 23.90 -6.58 15.85
CA HIS A 32 24.69 -5.96 14.80
C HIS A 32 24.84 -4.46 15.03
N ASP A 33 25.97 -3.89 14.62
CA ASP A 33 26.22 -2.45 14.71
C ASP A 33 25.47 -1.68 13.60
N ILE A 34 25.24 -2.33 12.45
CA ILE A 34 24.52 -1.75 11.32
C ILE A 34 23.43 -2.71 10.80
N GLY A 35 22.31 -2.16 10.38
CA GLY A 35 21.22 -2.96 9.81
C GLY A 35 19.94 -2.21 9.53
N ILE A 36 19.05 -2.85 8.76
CA ILE A 36 17.77 -2.29 8.37
C ILE A 36 16.64 -3.08 9.03
N LEU A 37 15.71 -2.34 9.64
CA LEU A 37 14.40 -2.82 10.07
C LEU A 37 13.39 -2.58 8.95
N SER A 38 12.96 -3.65 8.28
CA SER A 38 11.88 -3.61 7.30
C SER A 38 10.57 -4.01 7.96
N GLY A 39 9.73 -3.04 8.28
CA GLY A 39 8.44 -3.28 8.94
C GLY A 39 7.32 -2.48 8.32
N THR A 40 6.10 -3.03 8.33
CA THR A 40 4.90 -2.35 7.84
C THR A 40 4.65 -1.01 8.53
N THR A 41 3.79 -0.17 7.97
CA THR A 41 3.50 1.16 8.53
C THR A 41 2.98 1.08 9.98
N ALA A 42 2.24 0.03 10.33
CA ALA A 42 1.68 -0.17 11.69
C ALA A 42 2.56 -1.05 12.61
N PHE A 43 3.74 -1.49 12.17
CA PHE A 43 4.66 -2.30 12.97
C PHE A 43 5.15 -1.59 14.23
N GLY A 44 5.29 -0.26 14.18
CA GLY A 44 5.86 0.54 15.27
C GLY A 44 7.39 0.62 15.21
N LYS A 45 7.97 0.72 14.02
CA LYS A 45 9.42 0.87 13.78
C LYS A 45 10.06 1.94 14.66
N THR A 46 9.38 3.08 14.81
CA THR A 46 9.82 4.20 15.65
C THR A 46 10.02 3.78 17.11
N ILE A 47 9.12 2.97 17.66
CA ILE A 47 9.19 2.51 19.05
C ILE A 47 10.38 1.56 19.25
N VAL A 48 10.58 0.63 18.29
CA VAL A 48 11.77 -0.25 18.30
C VAL A 48 13.06 0.57 18.23
N ALA A 49 13.10 1.59 17.38
CA ALA A 49 14.27 2.47 17.27
C ALA A 49 14.55 3.25 18.57
N ILE A 50 13.50 3.76 19.24
CA ILE A 50 13.64 4.41 20.56
C ILE A 50 14.17 3.41 21.61
N LYS A 51 13.72 2.16 21.56
CA LYS A 51 14.26 1.11 22.45
C LYS A 51 15.73 0.82 22.14
N ILE A 52 16.16 0.82 20.85
CA ILE A 52 17.58 0.70 20.48
C ILE A 52 18.40 1.84 21.08
N ILE A 53 17.91 3.08 21.09
CA ILE A 53 18.58 4.23 21.73
C ILE A 53 18.82 3.93 23.21
N ALA A 54 17.79 3.44 23.90
CA ALA A 54 17.89 3.12 25.33
C ALA A 54 18.80 1.93 25.64
N GLU A 55 18.97 0.98 24.71
CA GLU A 55 19.89 -0.17 24.89
C GLU A 55 21.35 0.19 24.56
N ARG A 56 21.57 0.93 23.46
CA ARG A 56 22.94 1.33 23.06
C ARG A 56 23.53 2.41 23.97
N LYS A 57 22.68 3.28 24.51
CA LYS A 57 23.06 4.38 25.41
C LYS A 57 24.19 5.26 24.88
N VAL A 58 24.10 5.61 23.61
CA VAL A 58 25.02 6.53 22.94
C VAL A 58 24.24 7.69 22.29
N ASN A 59 24.87 8.84 22.20
CA ASN A 59 24.26 10.01 21.60
C ASN A 59 23.84 9.73 20.16
N THR A 60 22.64 10.19 19.82
CA THR A 60 21.93 9.73 18.63
C THR A 60 21.43 10.87 17.76
N LEU A 61 21.66 10.76 16.44
CA LEU A 61 21.05 11.61 15.42
C LEU A 61 20.02 10.82 14.64
N ILE A 62 18.78 11.33 14.63
CA ILE A 62 17.67 10.75 13.87
C ILE A 62 17.47 11.57 12.60
N LEU A 63 17.60 10.93 11.46
CA LEU A 63 17.43 11.54 10.13
C LEU A 63 16.01 11.33 9.62
N VAL A 64 15.33 12.43 9.28
CA VAL A 64 13.99 12.40 8.69
C VAL A 64 13.96 13.17 7.37
N ASP A 65 13.10 12.76 6.45
CA ASP A 65 12.95 13.38 5.14
C ASP A 65 12.10 14.67 5.16
N LYS A 66 11.19 14.82 6.15
CA LYS A 66 10.20 15.91 6.21
C LYS A 66 9.98 16.46 7.61
N VAL A 67 9.60 17.74 7.64
CA VAL A 67 9.32 18.49 8.88
C VAL A 67 8.21 17.85 9.73
N ASN A 68 7.17 17.31 9.10
CA ASN A 68 6.08 16.65 9.85
C ASN A 68 6.58 15.44 10.65
N ARG A 69 7.51 14.66 10.08
CA ARG A 69 8.12 13.52 10.79
C ARG A 69 8.99 13.95 11.95
N LEU A 70 9.68 15.10 11.82
CA LEU A 70 10.46 15.66 12.91
C LEU A 70 9.58 15.87 14.16
N SER A 71 8.41 16.47 14.00
CA SER A 71 7.47 16.68 15.11
C SER A 71 6.97 15.37 15.72
N GLN A 72 6.63 14.39 14.88
CA GLN A 72 6.19 13.07 15.33
C GLN A 72 7.29 12.31 16.10
N TRP A 73 8.54 12.39 15.63
CA TRP A 73 9.66 11.78 16.34
C TRP A 73 9.89 12.42 17.71
N LYS A 74 9.82 13.75 17.80
CA LYS A 74 9.96 14.46 19.09
C LYS A 74 8.88 14.06 20.09
N GLU A 75 7.63 13.97 19.63
CA GLU A 75 6.52 13.50 20.45
C GLU A 75 6.78 12.07 20.96
N LYS A 76 7.10 11.13 20.05
CA LYS A 76 7.37 9.74 20.43
C LYS A 76 8.60 9.57 21.33
N LEU A 77 9.65 10.34 21.12
CA LEU A 77 10.81 10.37 22.04
C LEU A 77 10.39 10.86 23.43
N SER A 78 9.58 11.88 23.54
CA SER A 78 9.07 12.38 24.81
C SER A 78 8.18 11.36 25.54
N ASP A 79 7.35 10.63 24.78
CA ASP A 79 6.45 9.60 25.32
C ASP A 79 7.19 8.38 25.83
N PHE A 80 8.20 7.90 25.07
CA PHE A 80 8.82 6.58 25.25
C PHE A 80 10.26 6.58 25.74
N LEU A 81 10.91 7.75 25.88
CA LEU A 81 12.27 7.86 26.36
C LEU A 81 12.39 8.78 27.56
N THR A 82 13.01 8.31 28.64
CA THR A 82 13.49 9.17 29.72
C THR A 82 14.94 9.52 29.43
N ILE A 83 15.29 10.80 29.50
CA ILE A 83 16.65 11.28 29.30
C ILE A 83 17.10 11.93 30.61
N ASN A 84 18.08 11.35 31.29
CA ASN A 84 18.62 11.82 32.57
C ASN A 84 19.90 12.65 32.37
N GLU A 85 19.93 13.45 31.29
CA GLU A 85 21.07 14.29 30.96
C GLU A 85 20.76 15.76 31.24
N SER A 86 21.76 16.54 31.63
CA SER A 86 21.68 17.99 31.65
C SER A 86 21.99 18.58 30.27
N LEU A 87 21.35 19.69 29.92
CA LEU A 87 21.71 20.41 28.70
C LEU A 87 23.15 20.88 28.74
N PRO A 88 23.92 20.72 27.64
CA PRO A 88 25.30 21.23 27.59
C PRO A 88 25.30 22.73 27.89
N GLU A 89 26.19 23.19 28.75
CA GLU A 89 26.43 24.62 28.93
C GLU A 89 26.85 25.22 27.58
N LEU A 90 26.09 26.20 27.11
CA LEU A 90 26.43 26.93 25.90
C LEU A 90 27.77 27.60 26.12
N ALA A 91 28.81 27.11 25.44
CA ALA A 91 30.08 27.83 25.36
C ALA A 91 29.78 29.26 24.89
N THR A 92 30.03 30.24 25.71
CA THR A 92 29.87 31.66 25.43
C THR A 92 30.85 32.05 24.32
N ALA A 93 30.41 31.90 23.06
CA ALA A 93 31.14 32.46 21.92
C ALA A 93 31.05 33.97 22.02
N THR A 94 32.14 34.58 22.36
CA THR A 94 32.42 36.02 22.31
C THR A 94 32.16 36.52 20.88
N GLY A 95 31.15 37.36 20.73
CA GLY A 95 30.97 38.17 19.49
C GLY A 95 29.64 37.98 18.80
N THR A 96 28.80 39.01 18.97
CA THR A 96 27.52 39.35 18.34
C THR A 96 26.23 38.84 19.00
N LYS A 97 25.57 39.82 19.61
CA LYS A 97 24.28 39.73 20.31
C LYS A 97 23.11 39.39 19.37
N ARG A 98 22.86 38.11 19.17
CA ARG A 98 21.49 37.56 19.04
C ARG A 98 21.38 36.47 20.08
N ALA A 99 20.71 36.79 21.20
CA ALA A 99 20.40 35.82 22.24
C ALA A 99 19.70 34.62 21.59
N ARG A 100 20.40 33.46 21.43
CA ARG A 100 19.77 32.19 21.14
C ARG A 100 18.80 31.91 22.27
N LYS A 101 17.53 31.77 22.00
CA LYS A 101 16.52 31.37 22.98
C LYS A 101 17.03 30.10 23.68
N LYS A 102 17.07 30.14 25.01
CA LYS A 102 17.48 29.03 25.88
C LYS A 102 16.68 27.80 25.46
N ASN A 103 17.39 26.72 25.10
CA ASN A 103 16.75 25.46 24.77
C ASN A 103 16.14 24.89 26.05
N GLU A 104 14.83 24.80 26.12
CA GLU A 104 14.13 24.21 27.26
C GLU A 104 13.91 22.70 27.09
N CYS A 105 14.29 22.13 25.94
CA CYS A 105 14.04 20.74 25.61
C CYS A 105 15.34 19.99 25.35
N ILE A 106 15.54 18.87 26.05
CA ILE A 106 16.72 17.99 25.91
C ILE A 106 16.76 17.30 24.53
N ILE A 107 15.60 17.06 23.90
CA ILE A 107 15.50 16.55 22.55
C ILE A 107 15.66 17.72 21.57
N GLY A 108 16.82 17.76 20.91
CA GLY A 108 17.13 18.81 19.96
C GLY A 108 16.51 18.62 18.58
N GLN A 109 16.59 19.66 17.76
CA GLN A 109 16.12 19.59 16.37
C GLN A 109 16.93 20.46 15.43
N LEU A 110 17.03 20.00 14.17
CA LEU A 110 17.54 20.76 13.04
C LEU A 110 16.52 20.70 11.91
N GLY A 111 15.90 21.82 11.59
CA GLY A 111 14.86 21.94 10.55
C GLY A 111 13.68 22.78 10.98
N ALA A 112 12.77 23.06 10.06
CA ALA A 112 11.62 23.96 10.28
C ALA A 112 12.03 25.35 10.80
N GLY A 113 13.16 25.89 10.34
CA GLY A 113 13.70 27.18 10.77
C GLY A 113 14.33 27.20 12.16
N LYS A 114 14.54 26.03 12.79
CA LYS A 114 15.16 25.90 14.12
C LYS A 114 16.46 25.11 14.01
N ASP A 115 17.45 25.54 14.78
CA ASP A 115 18.71 24.83 15.04
C ASP A 115 18.93 24.81 16.53
N THR A 116 18.57 23.70 17.17
CA THR A 116 18.60 23.54 18.62
C THR A 116 19.20 22.19 18.97
N LEU A 117 20.22 21.75 18.21
CA LEU A 117 20.92 20.50 18.48
C LEU A 117 21.54 20.50 19.87
N THR A 118 21.39 19.40 20.58
CA THR A 118 21.92 19.20 21.94
C THR A 118 23.13 18.31 21.97
N GLY A 119 23.35 17.48 20.94
CA GLY A 119 24.36 16.45 20.90
C GLY A 119 24.04 15.24 21.80
N ILE A 120 22.79 15.13 22.27
CA ILE A 120 22.28 14.02 23.12
C ILE A 120 21.40 13.11 22.27
N VAL A 121 20.16 13.51 22.04
CA VAL A 121 19.22 12.87 21.11
C VAL A 121 18.58 13.97 20.27
N ASP A 122 18.91 13.98 19.01
CA ASP A 122 18.54 15.05 18.11
C ASP A 122 17.81 14.49 16.86
N VAL A 123 16.84 15.26 16.37
CA VAL A 123 16.10 14.93 15.13
C VAL A 123 16.42 16.00 14.09
N ALA A 124 16.89 15.57 12.92
CA ALA A 124 17.27 16.47 11.85
C ALA A 124 16.56 16.13 10.53
N VAL A 125 16.07 17.19 9.85
CA VAL A 125 15.61 17.07 8.47
C VAL A 125 16.84 17.03 7.56
N MET A 126 16.94 15.98 6.71
CA MET A 126 18.13 15.75 5.86
C MET A 126 18.53 16.96 5.01
N GLN A 127 17.56 17.67 4.45
CA GLN A 127 17.81 18.87 3.65
C GLN A 127 18.42 20.03 4.48
N SER A 128 18.28 19.99 5.80
CA SER A 128 18.89 20.97 6.70
C SER A 128 20.33 20.61 7.10
N LEU A 129 20.72 19.34 6.91
CA LEU A 129 22.08 18.84 7.15
C LEU A 129 22.96 18.95 5.92
N SER A 130 22.39 18.86 4.71
CA SER A 130 23.14 18.90 3.45
C SER A 130 22.62 20.04 2.57
N ARG A 131 23.51 20.93 2.14
CA ARG A 131 23.22 22.03 1.21
C ARG A 131 24.29 22.11 0.14
N GLN A 132 23.90 22.09 -1.13
CA GLN A 132 24.80 22.15 -2.29
C GLN A 132 25.93 21.10 -2.29
N GLY A 133 25.67 19.92 -1.69
CA GLY A 133 26.65 18.84 -1.59
C GLY A 133 27.53 18.88 -0.33
N GLU A 134 27.57 19.98 0.40
CA GLU A 134 28.26 20.09 1.67
C GLU A 134 27.38 19.59 2.82
N VAL A 135 27.96 18.79 3.71
CA VAL A 135 27.31 18.24 4.90
C VAL A 135 27.82 18.95 6.14
N LYS A 136 26.93 19.32 7.05
CA LYS A 136 27.30 19.96 8.31
C LYS A 136 28.17 19.01 9.14
N GLU A 137 29.27 19.51 9.71
CA GLU A 137 30.21 18.75 10.54
C GLU A 137 29.59 18.08 11.77
N CYS A 138 28.47 18.65 12.28
CA CYS A 138 27.77 18.10 13.44
C CYS A 138 27.36 16.64 13.29
N VAL A 139 27.24 16.13 12.04
CA VAL A 139 26.94 14.70 11.77
C VAL A 139 28.00 13.76 12.31
N GLN A 140 29.26 14.22 12.42
CA GLN A 140 30.38 13.41 12.91
C GLN A 140 30.40 13.24 14.43
N ASN A 141 29.58 14.01 15.16
CA ASN A 141 29.60 14.04 16.63
C ASN A 141 28.69 12.99 17.28
N TYR A 142 28.04 12.12 16.51
CA TYR A 142 27.08 11.14 17.03
C TYR A 142 27.60 9.73 16.86
N GLY A 143 27.47 8.93 17.93
CA GLY A 143 27.83 7.51 17.91
C GLY A 143 26.77 6.61 17.27
N MET A 144 25.53 7.12 17.12
CA MET A 144 24.46 6.39 16.47
C MET A 144 23.67 7.29 15.51
N ILE A 145 23.34 6.73 14.34
CA ILE A 145 22.43 7.33 13.37
C ILE A 145 21.25 6.41 13.14
N ILE A 146 20.04 6.96 13.23
CA ILE A 146 18.79 6.30 12.85
C ILE A 146 18.22 7.02 11.64
N ALA A 147 18.06 6.31 10.52
CA ALA A 147 17.54 6.85 9.28
C ALA A 147 16.10 6.39 9.07
N ASP A 148 15.14 7.30 9.30
CA ASP A 148 13.72 6.98 9.10
C ASP A 148 13.35 7.06 7.63
N GLU A 149 12.49 6.09 7.19
CA GLU A 149 12.08 5.89 5.79
C GLU A 149 13.26 5.99 4.82
N CYS A 150 14.31 5.29 5.16
CA CYS A 150 15.60 5.33 4.48
C CYS A 150 15.52 5.08 2.96
N HIS A 151 14.40 4.53 2.45
CA HIS A 151 14.16 4.34 1.02
C HIS A 151 13.72 5.61 0.27
N HIS A 152 13.24 6.66 0.97
CA HIS A 152 12.83 7.93 0.36
C HIS A 152 13.96 8.94 0.18
N ALA A 153 15.07 8.73 0.84
CA ALA A 153 16.20 9.64 0.75
C ALA A 153 16.63 9.78 -0.73
N SER A 154 16.71 11.01 -1.23
CA SER A 154 17.38 11.25 -2.51
C SER A 154 18.78 10.67 -2.40
N ALA A 155 19.15 9.77 -3.28
CA ALA A 155 20.36 8.98 -3.17
C ALA A 155 21.60 9.84 -2.83
N PHE A 156 21.72 11.00 -3.45
CA PHE A 156 22.87 11.88 -3.29
C PHE A 156 22.99 12.55 -1.90
N SER A 157 21.93 13.17 -1.40
CA SER A 157 21.99 13.87 -0.10
C SER A 157 22.13 12.88 1.07
N TYR A 158 21.45 11.74 0.98
CA TYR A 158 21.51 10.69 1.99
C TYR A 158 22.90 10.02 2.02
N GLU A 159 23.41 9.68 0.84
CA GLU A 159 24.75 9.10 0.69
C GLU A 159 25.81 10.04 1.28
N ASN A 160 25.76 11.32 0.96
CA ASN A 160 26.73 12.29 1.47
C ASN A 160 26.67 12.41 2.99
N ILE A 161 25.47 12.43 3.60
CA ILE A 161 25.33 12.49 5.06
C ILE A 161 25.94 11.24 5.71
N LEU A 162 25.62 10.04 5.21
CA LEU A 162 26.13 8.80 5.79
C LEU A 162 27.62 8.58 5.52
N ARG A 163 28.16 9.08 4.41
CA ARG A 163 29.62 9.06 4.14
C ARG A 163 30.41 9.99 5.06
N THR A 164 29.79 11.11 5.48
CA THR A 164 30.39 12.07 6.40
C THR A 164 30.31 11.58 7.86
N ALA A 165 29.32 10.74 8.16
CA ALA A 165 29.12 10.20 9.48
C ALA A 165 30.27 9.28 9.91
N THR A 166 30.68 9.41 11.18
CA THR A 166 31.65 8.52 11.84
C THR A 166 31.00 7.56 12.84
N ALA A 167 29.66 7.58 12.90
CA ALA A 167 28.88 6.80 13.85
C ALA A 167 29.14 5.29 13.72
N ARG A 168 29.37 4.62 14.83
CA ARG A 168 29.49 3.17 14.88
C ARG A 168 28.18 2.47 14.56
N TYR A 169 27.06 3.00 15.09
CA TYR A 169 25.76 2.37 14.95
C TYR A 169 24.94 3.08 13.89
N ILE A 170 24.49 2.33 12.86
CA ILE A 170 23.64 2.88 11.80
C ILE A 170 22.44 1.96 11.59
N TYR A 171 21.24 2.46 11.88
CA TYR A 171 20.00 1.71 11.71
C TYR A 171 19.05 2.40 10.73
N GLY A 172 18.71 1.69 9.65
CA GLY A 172 17.69 2.13 8.69
C GLY A 172 16.31 1.60 9.05
N LEU A 173 15.29 2.45 8.98
CA LEU A 173 13.89 2.06 9.15
C LEU A 173 13.16 2.23 7.83
N THR A 174 12.41 1.23 7.38
CA THR A 174 11.63 1.33 6.15
C THR A 174 10.43 0.40 6.15
N ALA A 175 9.34 0.80 5.49
CA ALA A 175 8.22 -0.09 5.18
C ALA A 175 8.44 -0.84 3.85
N THR A 176 9.25 -0.27 2.94
CA THR A 176 9.47 -0.77 1.59
C THR A 176 10.95 -0.72 1.23
N PRO A 177 11.72 -1.77 1.54
CA PRO A 177 13.18 -1.77 1.33
C PRO A 177 13.59 -1.76 -0.15
N THR A 178 12.66 -2.11 -1.04
CA THR A 178 12.89 -2.12 -2.49
C THR A 178 12.48 -0.78 -3.09
N ARG A 179 13.36 -0.13 -3.85
CA ARG A 179 13.11 1.15 -4.53
C ARG A 179 12.61 0.93 -5.95
N LYS A 180 11.74 1.83 -6.45
CA LYS A 180 11.25 1.80 -7.83
C LYS A 180 12.35 2.02 -8.87
N ASP A 181 13.34 2.82 -8.53
CA ASP A 181 14.47 3.20 -9.40
C ASP A 181 15.61 2.17 -9.41
N GLY A 182 15.51 1.09 -8.66
CA GLY A 182 16.55 0.05 -8.58
C GLY A 182 17.76 0.41 -7.71
N HIS A 183 17.85 1.62 -7.16
CA HIS A 183 18.99 2.08 -6.35
C HIS A 183 18.98 1.61 -4.89
N HIS A 184 18.23 0.57 -4.55
CA HIS A 184 18.23 -0.04 -3.21
C HIS A 184 19.59 -0.62 -2.76
N PRO A 185 20.56 -1.02 -3.65
CA PRO A 185 21.86 -1.46 -3.19
C PRO A 185 22.63 -0.38 -2.40
N ILE A 186 22.49 0.90 -2.76
CA ILE A 186 23.12 2.02 -2.05
C ILE A 186 22.67 2.07 -0.59
N LEU A 187 21.40 1.80 -0.34
CA LEU A 187 20.85 1.72 1.01
C LEU A 187 21.53 0.63 1.84
N PHE A 188 21.76 -0.55 1.24
CA PHE A 188 22.42 -1.67 1.92
C PHE A 188 23.91 -1.42 2.16
N MET A 189 24.58 -0.65 1.30
CA MET A 189 25.98 -0.28 1.49
C MET A 189 26.17 0.61 2.73
N HIS A 190 25.22 1.50 3.02
CA HIS A 190 25.34 2.45 4.13
C HIS A 190 24.68 1.99 5.43
N CYS A 191 23.50 1.37 5.34
CA CYS A 191 22.77 0.91 6.53
C CYS A 191 22.98 -0.57 6.85
N GLY A 192 23.73 -1.30 6.03
CA GLY A 192 23.85 -2.75 6.14
C GLY A 192 22.65 -3.51 5.61
N PRO A 193 22.65 -4.85 5.73
CA PRO A 193 21.55 -5.69 5.24
C PRO A 193 20.30 -5.56 6.12
N ILE A 194 19.17 -6.08 5.57
CA ILE A 194 17.94 -6.21 6.35
C ILE A 194 18.16 -7.27 7.43
N ARG A 195 18.16 -6.84 8.71
CA ARG A 195 18.32 -7.71 9.87
C ARG A 195 17.01 -8.31 10.35
N TYR A 196 15.92 -7.57 10.16
CA TYR A 196 14.58 -8.06 10.45
C TYR A 196 13.60 -7.60 9.36
N ARG A 197 12.76 -8.52 8.89
CA ARG A 197 11.67 -8.24 7.98
C ARG A 197 10.35 -8.74 8.58
N ASP A 198 9.45 -7.80 8.78
CA ASP A 198 8.09 -8.08 9.22
C ASP A 198 7.28 -8.83 8.13
N ASN A 199 6.39 -9.70 8.59
CA ASN A 199 5.42 -10.37 7.72
C ASN A 199 4.06 -9.69 7.82
N PRO A 200 3.64 -8.91 6.80
CA PRO A 200 2.38 -8.17 6.83
C PRO A 200 1.14 -9.07 7.02
N ARG A 201 1.17 -10.30 6.47
CA ARG A 201 0.06 -11.25 6.58
C ARG A 201 -0.08 -11.75 8.01
N LYS A 202 1.01 -12.18 8.65
CA LYS A 202 1.01 -12.61 10.06
C LYS A 202 0.55 -11.48 10.98
N GLN A 203 0.92 -10.24 10.67
CA GLN A 203 0.42 -9.08 11.41
C GLN A 203 -1.08 -8.85 11.23
N ALA A 204 -1.62 -9.08 10.04
CA ALA A 204 -3.06 -8.98 9.80
C ALA A 204 -3.83 -10.04 10.61
N GLU A 205 -3.32 -11.28 10.65
CA GLU A 205 -3.90 -12.39 11.42
C GLU A 205 -3.92 -12.09 12.94
N ASN A 206 -2.94 -11.35 13.45
CA ASN A 206 -2.83 -10.98 14.87
C ASN A 206 -3.64 -9.72 15.26
N ARG A 207 -4.28 -9.03 14.31
CA ARG A 207 -5.09 -7.84 14.63
C ARG A 207 -6.50 -8.22 15.07
N PRO A 208 -7.12 -7.44 15.96
CA PRO A 208 -8.46 -7.70 16.46
C PRO A 208 -9.58 -7.29 15.49
N PHE A 209 -9.29 -7.15 14.20
CA PHE A 209 -10.24 -6.77 13.15
C PHE A 209 -9.88 -7.40 11.81
N ASP A 210 -10.92 -7.67 11.02
CA ASP A 210 -10.78 -8.27 9.70
C ASP A 210 -10.33 -7.26 8.63
N HIS A 211 -9.77 -7.78 7.52
CA HIS A 211 -9.26 -7.00 6.41
C HIS A 211 -9.97 -7.37 5.12
N TYR A 212 -10.76 -6.45 4.54
CA TYR A 212 -11.54 -6.71 3.34
C TYR A 212 -11.18 -5.78 2.19
N ILE A 213 -11.05 -6.35 0.98
CA ILE A 213 -11.11 -5.62 -0.27
C ILE A 213 -12.49 -5.80 -0.90
N ILE A 214 -13.05 -4.70 -1.40
CA ILE A 214 -14.32 -4.65 -2.11
C ILE A 214 -14.04 -4.14 -3.52
N PRO A 215 -13.87 -5.03 -4.52
CA PRO A 215 -13.68 -4.60 -5.89
C PRO A 215 -15.00 -4.02 -6.44
N ARG A 216 -14.88 -2.86 -7.09
CA ARG A 216 -15.98 -2.16 -7.75
C ARG A 216 -15.66 -2.04 -9.24
N PHE A 217 -16.28 -2.87 -10.06
CA PHE A 217 -16.06 -2.83 -11.50
C PHE A 217 -16.74 -1.61 -12.10
N THR A 218 -16.03 -0.90 -12.98
CA THR A 218 -16.52 0.32 -13.63
C THR A 218 -16.78 0.08 -15.11
N ALA A 219 -17.59 0.95 -15.72
CA ALA A 219 -17.87 0.94 -17.14
C ALA A 219 -16.91 1.83 -17.95
N LEU A 220 -15.83 2.36 -17.31
CA LEU A 220 -14.86 3.24 -17.97
C LEU A 220 -14.28 2.59 -19.23
N ARG A 221 -14.31 3.33 -20.34
CA ARG A 221 -13.70 2.94 -21.61
C ARG A 221 -12.82 4.08 -22.14
N VAL A 222 -11.80 3.72 -22.90
CA VAL A 222 -11.08 4.71 -23.70
C VAL A 222 -12.02 5.25 -24.79
N PRO A 223 -12.07 6.57 -25.01
CA PRO A 223 -12.84 7.16 -26.10
C PRO A 223 -12.47 6.53 -27.46
N LEU A 224 -13.47 6.33 -28.34
CA LEU A 224 -13.31 5.63 -29.62
C LEU A 224 -12.35 6.33 -30.60
N ASP A 225 -12.12 7.62 -30.42
CA ASP A 225 -11.19 8.44 -31.22
C ASP A 225 -9.73 8.34 -30.73
N LYS A 226 -9.45 7.59 -29.65
CA LYS A 226 -8.12 7.45 -29.04
C LYS A 226 -7.66 5.99 -29.07
N ASP A 227 -6.44 5.75 -29.51
CA ASP A 227 -5.82 4.42 -29.36
C ASP A 227 -5.26 4.27 -27.93
N GLU A 228 -5.74 3.28 -27.18
CA GLU A 228 -5.26 2.96 -25.84
C GLU A 228 -3.72 2.76 -25.80
N LYS A 229 -3.14 2.23 -26.87
CA LYS A 229 -1.69 1.97 -26.93
C LYS A 229 -0.84 3.23 -27.01
N GLU A 230 -1.41 4.32 -27.54
CA GLU A 230 -0.76 5.61 -27.70
C GLU A 230 -1.02 6.56 -26.53
N MET A 231 -2.00 6.24 -25.68
CA MET A 231 -2.31 7.05 -24.51
C MET A 231 -1.22 6.98 -23.44
N SER A 232 -0.75 8.15 -23.05
CA SER A 232 0.10 8.25 -21.84
C SER A 232 -0.70 7.94 -20.58
N ILE A 233 -0.05 7.41 -19.55
CA ILE A 233 -0.69 7.18 -18.24
C ILE A 233 -1.29 8.46 -17.65
N GLN A 234 -0.72 9.63 -17.96
CA GLN A 234 -1.22 10.92 -17.49
C GLN A 234 -2.52 11.32 -18.19
N ALA A 235 -2.63 11.08 -19.50
CA ALA A 235 -3.86 11.29 -20.26
C ALA A 235 -4.98 10.37 -19.73
N LEU A 236 -4.65 9.09 -19.49
CA LEU A 236 -5.60 8.13 -18.92
C LEU A 236 -6.09 8.54 -17.52
N TYR A 237 -5.21 9.08 -16.67
CA TYR A 237 -5.61 9.61 -15.37
C TYR A 237 -6.52 10.84 -15.46
N SER A 238 -6.46 11.62 -16.56
CA SER A 238 -7.41 12.70 -16.81
C SER A 238 -8.79 12.13 -17.13
N GLU A 239 -8.88 11.18 -18.04
CA GLU A 239 -10.14 10.50 -18.39
C GLU A 239 -10.81 9.88 -17.16
N ILE A 240 -10.04 9.18 -16.32
CA ILE A 240 -10.55 8.59 -15.08
C ILE A 240 -11.11 9.65 -14.12
N ALA A 241 -10.43 10.80 -14.00
CA ALA A 241 -10.86 11.87 -13.10
C ALA A 241 -12.14 12.56 -13.59
N GLU A 242 -12.36 12.61 -14.88
CA GLU A 242 -13.47 13.29 -15.54
C GLU A 242 -14.68 12.38 -15.79
N ASP A 243 -14.53 11.05 -15.70
CA ASP A 243 -15.61 10.10 -15.93
C ASP A 243 -16.72 10.25 -14.87
N GLU A 244 -17.85 10.77 -15.31
CA GLU A 244 -18.98 11.11 -14.44
C GLU A 244 -19.64 9.88 -13.81
N PHE A 245 -19.81 8.78 -14.57
CA PHE A 245 -20.43 7.55 -14.04
C PHE A 245 -19.57 6.91 -12.97
N ARG A 246 -18.27 6.87 -13.20
CA ARG A 246 -17.31 6.37 -12.23
C ARG A 246 -17.28 7.23 -10.95
N ASN A 247 -17.32 8.54 -11.10
CA ASN A 247 -17.37 9.48 -9.99
C ASN A 247 -18.66 9.37 -9.19
N GLN A 248 -19.81 9.18 -9.84
CA GLN A 248 -21.09 8.92 -9.17
C GLN A 248 -21.05 7.60 -8.39
N GLN A 249 -20.48 6.54 -8.97
CA GLN A 249 -20.29 5.26 -8.28
C GLN A 249 -19.43 5.43 -7.02
N ILE A 250 -18.30 6.15 -7.11
CA ILE A 250 -17.43 6.47 -5.96
C ILE A 250 -18.20 7.22 -4.89
N VAL A 251 -18.86 8.32 -5.24
CA VAL A 251 -19.64 9.15 -4.31
C VAL A 251 -20.73 8.33 -3.62
N GLY A 252 -21.48 7.53 -4.38
CA GLY A 252 -22.54 6.66 -3.83
C GLY A 252 -21.99 5.63 -2.83
N ASP A 253 -20.87 4.98 -3.15
CA ASP A 253 -20.21 4.03 -2.24
C ASP A 253 -19.71 4.72 -0.97
N VAL A 254 -19.13 5.91 -1.08
CA VAL A 254 -18.64 6.71 0.05
C VAL A 254 -19.77 7.09 0.98
N LEU A 255 -20.87 7.63 0.44
CA LEU A 255 -22.03 8.06 1.22
C LEU A 255 -22.65 6.89 1.99
N ARG A 256 -22.91 5.75 1.33
CA ARG A 256 -23.44 4.54 2.00
C ARG A 256 -22.58 4.09 3.18
N ASN A 257 -21.25 4.09 3.01
CA ASN A 257 -20.34 3.70 4.09
C ASN A 257 -20.32 4.73 5.22
N TYR A 258 -20.29 6.02 4.90
CA TYR A 258 -20.33 7.10 5.87
C TYR A 258 -21.62 7.07 6.70
N GLU A 259 -22.77 6.90 6.06
CA GLU A 259 -24.09 6.76 6.71
C GLU A 259 -24.18 5.51 7.60
N SER A 260 -23.45 4.45 7.26
CA SER A 260 -23.36 3.25 8.11
C SER A 260 -22.42 3.40 9.31
N GLY A 261 -21.90 4.60 9.56
CA GLY A 261 -21.07 4.90 10.73
C GLY A 261 -19.57 4.72 10.51
N ARG A 262 -19.10 4.56 9.28
CA ARG A 262 -17.67 4.33 8.98
C ARG A 262 -16.86 5.62 8.84
N ASN A 263 -15.58 5.51 9.15
CA ASN A 263 -14.61 6.59 8.99
C ASN A 263 -13.90 6.42 7.64
N CYS A 264 -14.27 7.27 6.69
CA CYS A 264 -13.97 7.12 5.29
C CYS A 264 -12.83 8.02 4.82
N ILE A 265 -11.96 7.48 3.96
CA ILE A 265 -10.99 8.26 3.21
C ILE A 265 -11.01 7.91 1.73
N VAL A 266 -11.15 8.92 0.87
CA VAL A 266 -11.05 8.81 -0.58
C VAL A 266 -9.67 9.26 -1.02
N LEU A 267 -8.92 8.40 -1.72
CA LEU A 267 -7.60 8.73 -2.25
C LEU A 267 -7.59 8.83 -3.77
N THR A 268 -7.08 9.94 -4.25
CA THR A 268 -6.83 10.21 -5.67
C THR A 268 -5.40 10.72 -5.88
N LEU A 269 -4.97 10.83 -7.15
CA LEU A 269 -3.63 11.33 -7.50
C LEU A 269 -3.63 12.80 -7.96
N ARG A 270 -4.82 13.39 -8.18
CA ARG A 270 -4.98 14.72 -8.77
C ARG A 270 -5.75 15.66 -7.84
N THR A 271 -5.23 16.88 -7.66
CA THR A 271 -5.88 17.92 -6.86
C THR A 271 -7.26 18.27 -7.41
N ALA A 272 -7.41 18.44 -8.73
CA ALA A 272 -8.70 18.71 -9.35
C ALA A 272 -9.75 17.62 -9.05
N HIS A 273 -9.34 16.35 -9.01
CA HIS A 273 -10.23 15.25 -8.66
C HIS A 273 -10.60 15.24 -7.16
N VAL A 274 -9.68 15.67 -6.26
CA VAL A 274 -10.02 15.91 -4.84
C VAL A 274 -11.12 16.96 -4.72
N GLU A 275 -11.00 18.06 -5.47
CA GLU A 275 -11.98 19.16 -5.45
C GLU A 275 -13.33 18.71 -5.99
N LEU A 276 -13.34 17.99 -7.12
CA LEU A 276 -14.55 17.47 -7.75
C LEU A 276 -15.31 16.52 -6.81
N ILE A 277 -14.65 15.48 -6.31
CA ILE A 277 -15.27 14.51 -5.39
C ILE A 277 -15.67 15.18 -4.08
N GLY A 278 -14.81 16.06 -3.54
CA GLY A 278 -15.11 16.82 -2.34
C GLY A 278 -16.34 17.72 -2.49
N LYS A 279 -16.51 18.39 -3.65
CA LYS A 279 -17.70 19.20 -3.95
C LYS A 279 -18.97 18.33 -3.97
N LYS A 280 -18.97 17.22 -4.70
CA LYS A 280 -20.11 16.29 -4.78
C LYS A 280 -20.50 15.73 -3.40
N LEU A 281 -19.51 15.36 -2.58
CA LEU A 281 -19.78 14.83 -1.24
C LEU A 281 -20.32 15.90 -0.29
N ARG A 282 -19.90 17.18 -0.41
CA ARG A 282 -20.41 18.29 0.42
C ARG A 282 -21.88 18.59 0.19
N GLU A 283 -22.46 18.18 -0.93
CA GLU A 283 -23.90 18.30 -1.17
C GLU A 283 -24.72 17.50 -0.14
N SER A 284 -24.18 16.37 0.35
CA SER A 284 -24.83 15.51 1.36
C SER A 284 -24.15 15.59 2.73
N VAL A 285 -22.85 15.82 2.81
CA VAL A 285 -22.05 15.83 4.04
C VAL A 285 -21.24 17.14 4.10
N PRO A 286 -21.73 18.21 4.76
CA PRO A 286 -21.05 19.50 4.80
C PRO A 286 -19.64 19.47 5.43
N ASP A 287 -19.40 18.53 6.35
CA ASP A 287 -18.15 18.43 7.12
C ASP A 287 -17.01 17.68 6.40
N VAL A 288 -17.12 17.42 5.10
CA VAL A 288 -16.05 16.80 4.30
C VAL A 288 -14.75 17.61 4.39
N VAL A 289 -13.67 16.96 4.77
CA VAL A 289 -12.33 17.57 4.82
C VAL A 289 -11.53 17.16 3.59
N THR A 290 -11.02 18.14 2.85
CA THR A 290 -10.16 17.92 1.69
C THR A 290 -8.70 18.23 2.03
N LEU A 291 -7.75 17.34 1.59
CA LEU A 291 -6.33 17.43 1.91
C LEU A 291 -5.49 17.26 0.63
N THR A 292 -4.73 18.29 0.25
CA THR A 292 -3.86 18.27 -0.93
C THR A 292 -2.47 18.79 -0.62
N GLY A 293 -1.46 18.35 -1.36
CA GLY A 293 -0.07 18.75 -1.14
C GLY A 293 0.25 20.23 -1.41
N GLY A 294 -0.65 20.94 -2.12
CA GLY A 294 -0.51 22.38 -2.41
C GLY A 294 -1.13 23.32 -1.38
N MET A 295 -1.72 22.80 -0.31
CA MET A 295 -2.35 23.63 0.74
C MET A 295 -1.32 24.41 1.53
N GLY A 296 -1.61 25.70 1.77
CA GLY A 296 -0.79 26.53 2.64
C GLY A 296 -0.81 26.04 4.11
N ALA A 297 0.22 26.37 4.87
CA ALA A 297 0.39 25.92 6.26
C ALA A 297 -0.81 26.27 7.17
N LYS A 298 -1.46 27.43 6.95
CA LYS A 298 -2.65 27.85 7.70
C LYS A 298 -3.83 26.92 7.40
N THR A 299 -4.16 26.72 6.15
CA THR A 299 -5.27 25.86 5.68
C THR A 299 -5.07 24.40 6.11
N THR A 300 -3.84 23.90 6.04
CA THR A 300 -3.49 22.57 6.53
C THR A 300 -3.76 22.45 8.04
N ARG A 301 -3.35 23.43 8.84
CA ARG A 301 -3.60 23.45 10.29
C ARG A 301 -5.09 23.49 10.61
N GLU A 302 -5.86 24.30 9.89
CA GLU A 302 -7.32 24.38 10.05
C GLU A 302 -7.99 23.03 9.71
N ALA A 303 -7.56 22.36 8.64
CA ALA A 303 -8.07 21.04 8.27
C ALA A 303 -7.75 19.99 9.35
N PHE A 304 -6.53 19.95 9.88
CA PHE A 304 -6.18 19.07 10.99
C PHE A 304 -6.98 19.38 12.25
N LYS A 305 -7.19 20.65 12.57
CA LYS A 305 -8.03 21.05 13.69
C LYS A 305 -9.45 20.52 13.54
N ARG A 306 -10.06 20.65 12.35
CA ARG A 306 -11.40 20.08 12.07
C ARG A 306 -11.44 18.56 12.28
N ILE A 307 -10.39 17.81 11.90
CA ILE A 307 -10.28 16.37 12.13
C ILE A 307 -10.23 16.07 13.63
N THR A 308 -9.49 16.85 14.41
CA THR A 308 -9.30 16.65 15.86
C THR A 308 -10.52 17.08 16.67
N ASP A 309 -11.16 18.19 16.30
CA ASP A 309 -12.27 18.80 17.05
C ASP A 309 -13.63 18.06 16.84
N THR A 310 -13.65 16.96 16.11
CA THR A 310 -14.83 16.12 15.91
C THR A 310 -14.73 14.74 16.60
N PRO A 311 -14.48 14.67 17.93
CA PRO A 311 -14.54 13.41 18.64
C PRO A 311 -15.99 12.91 18.67
N GLY A 312 -16.23 11.68 18.20
CA GLY A 312 -17.55 11.07 18.22
C GLY A 312 -18.41 11.24 16.96
N LYS A 313 -17.98 12.03 15.97
CA LYS A 313 -18.57 12.04 14.62
C LYS A 313 -17.74 11.19 13.67
N ASN A 314 -18.42 10.57 12.70
CA ASN A 314 -17.75 9.87 11.62
C ASN A 314 -16.91 10.83 10.80
N LEU A 315 -15.76 10.35 10.32
CA LEU A 315 -14.81 11.14 9.56
C LEU A 315 -14.98 10.85 8.06
N LEU A 316 -15.02 11.93 7.25
CA LEU A 316 -15.01 11.83 5.80
C LEU A 316 -13.91 12.71 5.21
N LEU A 317 -12.89 12.07 4.66
CA LEU A 317 -11.72 12.73 4.07
C LEU A 317 -11.65 12.48 2.57
N VAL A 318 -11.23 13.49 1.81
CA VAL A 318 -10.82 13.33 0.40
C VAL A 318 -9.41 13.89 0.26
N ALA A 319 -8.46 13.07 -0.19
CA ALA A 319 -7.06 13.49 -0.17
C ALA A 319 -6.27 13.03 -1.39
N THR A 320 -5.17 13.75 -1.68
CA THR A 320 -4.16 13.21 -2.59
C THR A 320 -3.34 12.13 -1.89
N GLY A 321 -3.03 11.05 -2.62
CA GLY A 321 -2.25 9.94 -2.06
C GLY A 321 -0.89 10.37 -1.54
N HIS A 322 -0.26 11.37 -2.16
CA HIS A 322 1.01 11.93 -1.71
C HIS A 322 0.91 12.55 -0.30
N PHE A 323 -0.16 13.28 -0.02
CA PHE A 323 -0.39 13.89 1.30
C PHE A 323 -0.55 12.83 2.39
N ILE A 324 -1.33 11.79 2.13
CA ILE A 324 -1.58 10.70 3.09
C ILE A 324 -0.35 9.78 3.27
N GLY A 325 0.43 9.57 2.20
CA GLY A 325 1.68 8.80 2.26
C GLY A 325 2.71 9.40 3.24
N GLU A 326 2.65 10.69 3.49
CA GLU A 326 3.71 11.49 4.08
C GLU A 326 3.49 11.93 5.55
N GLY A 327 3.10 11.01 6.42
CA GLY A 327 3.04 11.29 7.86
C GLY A 327 1.65 11.63 8.40
N PHE A 328 0.59 11.51 7.60
CA PHE A 328 -0.78 11.59 8.11
C PHE A 328 -1.08 10.36 8.99
N ASP A 329 -1.54 10.58 10.21
CA ASP A 329 -1.89 9.50 11.15
C ASP A 329 -3.25 9.80 11.80
N GLU A 330 -4.28 9.01 11.43
CA GLU A 330 -5.61 9.10 11.99
C GLU A 330 -6.12 7.68 12.29
N PRO A 331 -6.03 7.24 13.54
CA PRO A 331 -6.36 5.85 13.92
C PRO A 331 -7.81 5.46 13.70
N ARG A 332 -8.76 6.40 13.64
CA ARG A 332 -10.19 6.14 13.42
C ARG A 332 -10.49 5.56 12.05
N LEU A 333 -9.69 5.87 11.02
CA LEU A 333 -9.93 5.45 9.65
C LEU A 333 -10.07 3.93 9.53
N ASP A 334 -11.15 3.50 8.92
CA ASP A 334 -11.48 2.09 8.71
C ASP A 334 -11.87 1.75 7.25
N THR A 335 -12.18 2.75 6.43
CA THR A 335 -12.60 2.54 5.03
C THR A 335 -11.82 3.45 4.08
N LEU A 336 -11.17 2.83 3.09
CA LEU A 336 -10.40 3.48 2.04
C LEU A 336 -11.06 3.27 0.69
N PHE A 337 -11.23 4.35 -0.07
CA PHE A 337 -11.69 4.33 -1.46
C PHE A 337 -10.53 4.73 -2.39
N LEU A 338 -10.04 3.80 -3.20
CA LEU A 338 -8.99 4.04 -4.20
C LEU A 338 -9.59 4.63 -5.46
N ALA A 339 -9.89 5.93 -5.46
CA ALA A 339 -10.50 6.62 -6.59
C ALA A 339 -9.58 6.71 -7.82
N MET A 340 -8.28 6.52 -7.66
CA MET A 340 -7.31 6.42 -8.77
C MET A 340 -6.51 5.13 -8.67
N PRO A 341 -6.24 4.47 -9.81
CA PRO A 341 -5.48 3.22 -9.83
C PRO A 341 -4.01 3.47 -9.46
N ILE A 342 -3.47 2.59 -8.64
CA ILE A 342 -2.04 2.51 -8.30
C ILE A 342 -1.51 1.16 -8.71
N SER A 343 -0.24 1.08 -9.14
CA SER A 343 0.37 -0.17 -9.59
C SER A 343 1.46 -0.68 -8.66
N TRP A 344 2.00 0.19 -7.78
CA TRP A 344 3.13 -0.19 -6.97
C TRP A 344 2.73 -0.71 -5.59
N LYS A 345 3.21 -1.92 -5.28
CA LYS A 345 2.93 -2.61 -4.02
C LYS A 345 3.29 -1.77 -2.78
N GLY A 346 4.40 -1.04 -2.80
CA GLY A 346 4.82 -0.18 -1.68
C GLY A 346 3.84 0.95 -1.38
N THR A 347 3.32 1.62 -2.42
CA THR A 347 2.29 2.66 -2.25
C THR A 347 1.01 2.07 -1.68
N LEU A 348 0.59 0.90 -2.18
CA LEU A 348 -0.59 0.20 -1.67
C LEU A 348 -0.43 -0.15 -0.18
N GLN A 349 0.74 -0.67 0.21
CA GLN A 349 1.04 -1.00 1.61
C GLN A 349 1.03 0.24 2.51
N GLN A 350 1.52 1.37 2.02
CA GLN A 350 1.46 2.63 2.77
C GLN A 350 0.02 3.10 3.00
N TYR A 351 -0.82 3.08 1.97
CA TYR A 351 -2.22 3.50 2.07
C TYR A 351 -3.04 2.56 2.94
N ALA A 352 -2.97 1.26 2.70
CA ALA A 352 -3.63 0.24 3.51
C ALA A 352 -3.17 0.30 4.98
N GLY A 353 -1.87 0.53 5.20
CA GLY A 353 -1.30 0.66 6.54
C GLY A 353 -1.89 1.79 7.39
N ARG A 354 -2.52 2.80 6.78
CA ARG A 354 -3.24 3.84 7.53
C ARG A 354 -4.49 3.30 8.21
N LEU A 355 -5.15 2.32 7.61
CA LEU A 355 -6.31 1.66 8.19
C LEU A 355 -5.93 0.70 9.33
N HIS A 356 -4.68 0.24 9.35
CA HIS A 356 -4.21 -0.80 10.27
C HIS A 356 -3.88 -0.30 11.68
N ARG A 357 -4.12 0.97 11.98
CA ARG A 357 -3.97 1.51 13.33
C ARG A 357 -5.03 0.93 14.25
N LEU A 358 -4.61 0.54 15.45
CA LEU A 358 -5.53 0.09 16.47
C LEU A 358 -6.39 1.27 16.93
N PHE A 359 -7.69 1.05 16.97
CA PHE A 359 -8.65 2.00 17.50
C PHE A 359 -9.80 1.23 18.16
N LYS A 360 -10.37 1.80 19.23
CA LYS A 360 -11.46 1.16 19.98
C LYS A 360 -12.65 0.88 19.05
N ASP A 361 -13.25 -0.29 19.21
CA ASP A 361 -14.46 -0.74 18.49
C ASP A 361 -14.30 -0.92 16.96
N LYS A 362 -13.08 -0.89 16.42
CA LYS A 362 -12.82 -1.21 15.02
C LYS A 362 -13.00 -2.72 14.78
N LYS A 363 -14.03 -3.11 14.00
CA LYS A 363 -14.38 -4.51 13.71
C LYS A 363 -13.76 -5.04 12.42
N ASP A 364 -13.70 -4.21 11.40
CA ASP A 364 -13.08 -4.52 10.11
C ASP A 364 -12.49 -3.26 9.45
N VAL A 365 -11.58 -3.48 8.52
CA VAL A 365 -11.08 -2.43 7.62
C VAL A 365 -11.41 -2.81 6.18
N ARG A 366 -11.82 -1.82 5.37
CA ARG A 366 -12.27 -2.03 4.00
C ARG A 366 -11.51 -1.16 3.01
N ILE A 367 -11.15 -1.76 1.89
CA ILE A 367 -10.61 -1.03 0.73
C ILE A 367 -11.56 -1.23 -0.44
N TYR A 368 -12.20 -0.16 -0.89
CA TYR A 368 -12.94 -0.12 -2.15
C TYR A 368 -11.94 0.15 -3.28
N ASP A 369 -11.78 -0.81 -4.17
CA ASP A 369 -10.88 -0.71 -5.32
C ASP A 369 -11.70 -0.65 -6.61
N TYR A 370 -11.66 0.49 -7.30
CA TYR A 370 -12.37 0.69 -8.55
C TYR A 370 -11.59 0.11 -9.71
N VAL A 371 -12.17 -0.93 -10.33
CA VAL A 371 -11.52 -1.81 -11.31
C VAL A 371 -12.04 -1.49 -12.71
N ASP A 372 -11.20 -0.82 -13.48
CA ASP A 372 -11.50 -0.36 -14.84
C ASP A 372 -11.07 -1.45 -15.85
N ILE A 373 -11.84 -2.56 -15.92
CA ILE A 373 -11.47 -3.79 -16.67
C ILE A 373 -11.47 -3.62 -18.18
N GLN A 374 -12.17 -2.61 -18.70
CA GLN A 374 -12.25 -2.35 -20.15
C GLN A 374 -10.98 -1.67 -20.70
N VAL A 375 -10.09 -1.21 -19.81
CA VAL A 375 -8.82 -0.56 -20.15
C VAL A 375 -7.66 -1.48 -19.73
N LYS A 376 -6.98 -2.05 -20.71
CA LYS A 376 -5.93 -3.08 -20.52
C LYS A 376 -4.81 -2.65 -19.57
N MET A 377 -4.40 -1.38 -19.65
CA MET A 377 -3.37 -0.84 -18.76
C MET A 377 -3.84 -0.84 -17.31
N LEU A 378 -5.08 -0.44 -17.05
CA LEU A 378 -5.67 -0.35 -15.71
C LEU A 378 -5.97 -1.73 -15.13
N GLU A 379 -6.42 -2.66 -15.97
CA GLU A 379 -6.59 -4.06 -15.60
C GLU A 379 -5.26 -4.68 -15.11
N LYS A 380 -4.15 -4.47 -15.85
CA LYS A 380 -2.82 -4.93 -15.42
C LYS A 380 -2.39 -4.31 -14.09
N MET A 381 -2.73 -3.04 -13.85
CA MET A 381 -2.45 -2.39 -12.57
C MET A 381 -3.26 -3.02 -11.43
N TYR A 382 -4.51 -3.38 -11.67
CA TYR A 382 -5.34 -4.08 -10.69
C TYR A 382 -4.79 -5.46 -10.36
N GLN A 383 -4.37 -6.25 -11.34
CA GLN A 383 -3.75 -7.57 -11.12
C GLN A 383 -2.52 -7.46 -10.20
N LYS A 384 -1.68 -6.42 -10.35
CA LYS A 384 -0.57 -6.15 -9.43
C LYS A 384 -1.04 -5.81 -8.00
N ARG A 385 -2.17 -5.11 -7.88
CA ARG A 385 -2.76 -4.81 -6.56
C ARG A 385 -3.29 -6.06 -5.87
N LEU A 386 -3.88 -7.01 -6.61
CA LEU A 386 -4.34 -8.29 -6.05
C LEU A 386 -3.23 -9.02 -5.30
N ALA A 387 -2.05 -9.16 -5.91
CA ALA A 387 -0.89 -9.74 -5.23
C ALA A 387 -0.47 -8.94 -3.99
N GLY A 388 -0.61 -7.62 -4.04
CA GLY A 388 -0.39 -6.73 -2.90
C GLY A 388 -1.36 -7.00 -1.75
N TYR A 389 -2.66 -7.09 -2.04
CA TYR A 389 -3.70 -7.39 -1.04
C TYR A 389 -3.48 -8.76 -0.38
N ALA A 390 -3.24 -9.79 -1.18
CA ALA A 390 -2.95 -11.15 -0.68
C ALA A 390 -1.76 -11.14 0.30
N SER A 391 -0.69 -10.41 -0.05
CA SER A 391 0.51 -10.32 0.82
C SER A 391 0.27 -9.58 2.13
N MET A 392 -0.82 -8.80 2.24
CA MET A 392 -1.21 -8.06 3.45
C MET A 392 -2.33 -8.74 4.23
N GLY A 393 -2.81 -9.92 3.80
CA GLY A 393 -3.88 -10.66 4.49
C GLY A 393 -5.29 -10.13 4.24
N TYR A 394 -5.50 -9.36 3.16
CA TYR A 394 -6.85 -8.92 2.78
C TYR A 394 -7.62 -10.05 2.11
N ALA A 395 -8.89 -10.19 2.51
CA ALA A 395 -9.85 -11.08 1.86
C ALA A 395 -10.81 -10.26 0.98
N ALA A 396 -11.19 -10.77 -0.20
CA ALA A 396 -12.16 -10.08 -1.03
C ALA A 396 -13.59 -10.30 -0.48
N LYS A 397 -14.38 -9.23 -0.38
CA LYS A 397 -15.77 -9.28 0.08
C LYS A 397 -16.68 -8.73 -1.01
N GLY A 398 -17.65 -9.51 -1.45
CA GLY A 398 -18.80 -8.98 -2.19
C GLY A 398 -19.79 -8.31 -1.25
N GLU A 399 -20.68 -7.48 -1.78
CA GLU A 399 -21.68 -6.76 -0.95
C GLU A 399 -22.62 -7.68 -0.18
N ASP A 400 -22.79 -8.96 -0.62
CA ASP A 400 -23.79 -9.92 -0.12
C ASP A 400 -23.21 -11.07 0.71
N ILE A 401 -21.94 -11.03 1.16
CA ILE A 401 -21.31 -12.17 1.85
C ILE A 401 -21.31 -11.99 3.37
N PRO A 402 -21.79 -12.99 4.13
CA PRO A 402 -21.65 -13.02 5.60
C PRO A 402 -20.18 -13.11 6.04
N PRO A 403 -19.84 -12.64 7.26
CA PRO A 403 -18.44 -12.47 7.73
C PRO A 403 -17.60 -13.75 7.86
N ALA A 404 -18.15 -14.93 7.60
CA ALA A 404 -17.55 -16.22 7.97
C ALA A 404 -16.85 -16.96 6.82
N ALA A 405 -16.53 -16.31 5.70
CA ALA A 405 -16.03 -17.04 4.52
C ALA A 405 -14.58 -16.74 4.19
N LEU A 406 -13.73 -17.74 4.33
CA LEU A 406 -12.57 -18.18 3.53
C LEU A 406 -11.59 -17.09 3.02
N ASP A 407 -10.30 -17.41 3.07
CA ASP A 407 -9.24 -16.78 2.26
C ASP A 407 -9.71 -16.65 0.81
N ILE A 408 -9.99 -15.44 0.36
CA ILE A 408 -10.65 -15.18 -0.91
C ILE A 408 -9.66 -14.77 -2.00
N ILE A 409 -8.39 -14.60 -1.67
CA ILE A 409 -7.31 -14.38 -2.65
C ILE A 409 -6.36 -15.56 -2.61
N PHE A 410 -6.26 -16.26 -3.74
CA PHE A 410 -5.47 -17.45 -3.93
C PHE A 410 -4.31 -17.18 -4.89
N ASP A 411 -3.27 -17.98 -4.79
CA ASP A 411 -2.18 -18.06 -5.77
C ASP A 411 -2.27 -19.35 -6.60
N ASN A 412 -1.32 -19.54 -7.51
CA ASN A 412 -1.26 -20.72 -8.37
C ASN A 412 -1.20 -22.06 -7.61
N ASN A 413 -0.79 -22.05 -6.34
CA ASN A 413 -0.57 -23.28 -5.58
C ASN A 413 -1.80 -23.72 -4.78
N ASN A 414 -2.67 -22.78 -4.42
CA ASN A 414 -3.74 -23.03 -3.44
C ASN A 414 -5.17 -22.80 -3.95
N PHE A 415 -5.38 -22.21 -5.16
CA PHE A 415 -6.71 -21.91 -5.66
C PHE A 415 -7.49 -23.16 -6.11
N LEU A 416 -6.80 -24.12 -6.69
CA LEU A 416 -7.41 -25.21 -7.45
C LEU A 416 -8.38 -26.09 -6.63
N PRO A 417 -8.10 -26.44 -5.36
CA PRO A 417 -9.06 -27.23 -4.56
C PRO A 417 -10.38 -26.50 -4.33
N VAL A 418 -10.37 -25.21 -3.99
CA VAL A 418 -11.58 -24.42 -3.75
C VAL A 418 -12.32 -24.14 -5.06
N PHE A 419 -11.58 -23.82 -6.13
CA PHE A 419 -12.12 -23.63 -7.47
C PHE A 419 -12.84 -24.91 -7.98
N SER A 420 -12.22 -26.07 -7.80
CA SER A 420 -12.78 -27.36 -8.18
C SER A 420 -14.04 -27.68 -7.37
N HIS A 421 -14.07 -27.33 -6.09
CA HIS A 421 -15.25 -27.47 -5.27
C HIS A 421 -16.40 -26.62 -5.82
N ASP A 422 -16.16 -25.32 -6.08
CA ASP A 422 -17.17 -24.42 -6.65
C ASP A 422 -17.71 -24.92 -8.00
N LEU A 423 -16.83 -25.43 -8.88
CA LEU A 423 -17.25 -26.07 -10.13
C LEU A 423 -18.16 -27.28 -9.89
N SER A 424 -17.86 -28.08 -8.87
CA SER A 424 -18.62 -29.31 -8.56
C SER A 424 -20.01 -29.02 -8.00
N VAL A 425 -20.18 -27.93 -7.26
CA VAL A 425 -21.46 -27.54 -6.63
C VAL A 425 -22.33 -26.66 -7.52
N ALA A 426 -21.82 -26.17 -8.63
CA ALA A 426 -22.58 -25.41 -9.62
C ALA A 426 -23.83 -26.17 -10.07
N LYS A 427 -24.93 -25.45 -10.33
CA LYS A 427 -26.25 -26.02 -10.60
C LYS A 427 -26.88 -25.61 -11.94
N LYS A 428 -26.45 -24.49 -12.53
CA LYS A 428 -27.10 -23.93 -13.73
C LYS A 428 -26.11 -23.74 -14.87
N GLU A 429 -25.12 -22.89 -14.68
CA GLU A 429 -24.20 -22.52 -15.74
C GLU A 429 -22.80 -22.15 -15.21
N ILE A 430 -21.82 -22.31 -16.09
CA ILE A 430 -20.43 -21.95 -15.85
C ILE A 430 -19.92 -21.16 -17.07
N LEU A 431 -19.49 -19.93 -16.88
CA LEU A 431 -18.83 -19.10 -17.87
C LEU A 431 -17.35 -18.98 -17.52
N ILE A 432 -16.45 -19.40 -18.40
CA ILE A 432 -15.01 -19.28 -18.26
C ILE A 432 -14.48 -18.33 -19.33
N VAL A 433 -13.87 -17.22 -18.91
CA VAL A 433 -13.23 -16.26 -19.81
C VAL A 433 -11.72 -16.43 -19.69
N SER A 434 -11.09 -16.92 -20.75
CA SER A 434 -9.67 -17.26 -20.80
C SER A 434 -9.10 -16.88 -22.17
N PRO A 435 -8.39 -15.74 -22.28
CA PRO A 435 -7.85 -15.23 -23.55
C PRO A 435 -6.91 -16.20 -24.27
N PHE A 436 -6.21 -17.03 -23.52
CA PHE A 436 -5.30 -18.04 -24.05
C PHE A 436 -5.72 -19.43 -23.59
N ILE A 437 -5.64 -20.40 -24.52
CA ILE A 437 -5.93 -21.79 -24.25
C ILE A 437 -4.75 -22.65 -24.69
N ARG A 438 -4.38 -23.65 -23.88
CA ARG A 438 -3.32 -24.62 -24.16
C ARG A 438 -3.80 -26.03 -23.88
N LYS A 439 -3.49 -26.97 -24.76
CA LYS A 439 -3.97 -28.36 -24.73
C LYS A 439 -3.86 -29.02 -23.34
N ASN A 440 -2.70 -28.97 -22.72
CA ASN A 440 -2.49 -29.64 -21.43
C ASN A 440 -3.32 -29.05 -20.29
N HIS A 441 -3.39 -27.73 -20.19
CA HIS A 441 -4.17 -27.06 -19.15
C HIS A 441 -5.67 -27.17 -19.39
N THR A 442 -6.10 -27.09 -20.64
CA THR A 442 -7.50 -27.32 -21.02
C THR A 442 -7.91 -28.76 -20.69
N PHE A 443 -7.05 -29.75 -20.96
CA PHE A 443 -7.31 -31.14 -20.58
C PHE A 443 -7.46 -31.29 -19.05
N GLN A 444 -6.56 -30.71 -18.27
CA GLN A 444 -6.67 -30.69 -16.80
C GLN A 444 -7.95 -30.02 -16.32
N MET A 445 -8.30 -28.86 -16.88
CA MET A 445 -9.54 -28.15 -16.52
C MET A 445 -10.79 -28.97 -16.81
N ILE A 446 -10.83 -29.70 -17.91
CA ILE A 446 -11.94 -30.60 -18.23
C ILE A 446 -12.10 -31.69 -17.15
N GLN A 447 -11.00 -32.16 -16.53
CA GLN A 447 -11.09 -33.13 -15.44
C GLN A 447 -11.82 -32.51 -14.22
N HIS A 448 -11.57 -31.23 -13.92
CA HIS A 448 -12.29 -30.49 -12.85
C HIS A 448 -13.74 -30.18 -13.22
N LEU A 449 -14.04 -30.04 -14.51
CA LEU A 449 -15.40 -29.81 -15.01
C LEU A 449 -16.24 -31.11 -15.16
N LYS A 450 -15.66 -32.30 -14.94
CA LYS A 450 -16.36 -33.60 -15.16
C LYS A 450 -17.73 -33.67 -14.47
N THR A 451 -17.81 -33.19 -13.22
CA THR A 451 -19.06 -33.21 -12.45
C THR A 451 -20.12 -32.31 -13.11
N ALA A 452 -19.73 -31.13 -13.52
CA ALA A 452 -20.59 -30.18 -14.21
C ALA A 452 -21.05 -30.68 -15.60
N ILE A 453 -20.12 -31.30 -16.35
CA ILE A 453 -20.42 -31.95 -17.64
C ILE A 453 -21.40 -33.13 -17.42
N GLY A 454 -21.16 -33.97 -16.44
CA GLY A 454 -22.06 -35.09 -16.10
C GLY A 454 -23.47 -34.64 -15.69
N LYS A 455 -23.58 -33.49 -15.04
CA LYS A 455 -24.87 -32.84 -14.73
C LYS A 455 -25.51 -32.11 -15.92
N LYS A 456 -24.86 -32.12 -17.10
CA LYS A 456 -25.30 -31.41 -18.32
C LYS A 456 -25.52 -29.90 -18.10
N LEU A 457 -24.68 -29.25 -17.27
CA LEU A 457 -24.73 -27.82 -17.08
C LEU A 457 -24.32 -27.08 -18.36
N ARG A 458 -24.84 -25.89 -18.55
CA ARG A 458 -24.40 -25.00 -19.62
C ARG A 458 -23.00 -24.49 -19.31
N ILE A 459 -21.99 -24.93 -20.06
CA ILE A 459 -20.61 -24.48 -19.91
C ILE A 459 -20.19 -23.70 -21.15
N ILE A 460 -19.73 -22.47 -20.94
CA ILE A 460 -19.32 -21.55 -22.02
C ILE A 460 -17.86 -21.15 -21.76
N VAL A 461 -17.03 -21.30 -22.77
CA VAL A 461 -15.65 -20.77 -22.77
C VAL A 461 -15.59 -19.60 -23.74
N VAL A 462 -15.18 -18.43 -23.26
CA VAL A 462 -14.90 -17.26 -24.09
C VAL A 462 -13.39 -17.14 -24.24
N THR A 463 -12.92 -17.13 -25.48
CA THR A 463 -11.48 -17.03 -25.80
C THR A 463 -11.27 -16.11 -27.00
N ARG A 464 -10.03 -15.83 -27.33
CA ARG A 464 -9.69 -15.03 -28.52
C ARG A 464 -10.06 -15.75 -29.82
N SER A 465 -10.34 -14.97 -30.86
CA SER A 465 -10.47 -15.50 -32.22
C SER A 465 -9.17 -16.22 -32.64
N PRO A 466 -9.28 -17.32 -33.40
CA PRO A 466 -8.08 -17.97 -33.97
C PRO A 466 -7.16 -17.02 -34.73
N GLU A 467 -7.71 -16.00 -35.37
CA GLU A 467 -6.98 -14.98 -36.13
C GLU A 467 -6.05 -14.11 -35.24
N ASP A 468 -6.34 -14.02 -33.95
CA ASP A 468 -5.52 -13.29 -32.96
C ASP A 468 -4.25 -14.07 -32.55
N PHE A 469 -4.11 -15.32 -32.98
CA PHE A 469 -2.96 -16.17 -32.69
C PHE A 469 -1.98 -16.22 -33.86
N LYS A 470 -0.70 -16.47 -33.56
CA LYS A 470 0.31 -16.63 -34.62
C LYS A 470 0.02 -17.89 -35.44
N PRO A 471 0.22 -17.89 -36.77
CA PRO A 471 -0.05 -19.05 -37.64
C PRO A 471 0.57 -20.36 -37.15
N LYS A 472 1.75 -20.32 -36.56
CA LYS A 472 2.44 -21.50 -36.01
C LYS A 472 1.70 -22.17 -34.84
N ASP A 473 0.83 -21.44 -34.15
CA ASP A 473 0.10 -21.90 -32.96
C ASP A 473 -1.26 -22.50 -33.34
N HIS A 474 -1.76 -22.27 -34.56
CA HIS A 474 -3.08 -22.69 -35.05
C HIS A 474 -3.32 -24.21 -34.94
N PRO A 475 -2.40 -25.11 -35.29
CA PRO A 475 -2.66 -26.56 -35.18
C PRO A 475 -2.92 -27.00 -33.73
N GLY A 476 -2.14 -26.46 -32.77
CA GLY A 476 -2.33 -26.75 -31.35
C GLY A 476 -3.61 -26.13 -30.79
N LEU A 477 -3.97 -24.94 -31.29
CA LEU A 477 -5.21 -24.27 -30.95
C LEU A 477 -6.43 -25.07 -31.41
N GLN A 478 -6.43 -25.53 -32.68
CA GLN A 478 -7.53 -26.33 -33.24
C GLN A 478 -7.79 -27.57 -32.41
N VAL A 479 -6.74 -28.35 -32.08
CA VAL A 479 -6.85 -29.54 -31.22
C VAL A 479 -7.48 -29.18 -29.86
N THR A 480 -7.16 -28.01 -29.29
CA THR A 480 -7.69 -27.58 -28.02
C THR A 480 -9.17 -27.17 -28.11
N LEU A 481 -9.56 -26.50 -29.19
CA LEU A 481 -10.96 -26.15 -29.47
C LEU A 481 -11.82 -27.39 -29.68
N ASP A 482 -11.30 -28.39 -30.43
CA ASP A 482 -11.99 -29.66 -30.64
C ASP A 482 -12.15 -30.46 -29.34
N LEU A 483 -11.15 -30.41 -28.46
CA LEU A 483 -11.22 -31.00 -27.13
C LEU A 483 -12.36 -30.40 -26.28
N LEU A 484 -12.54 -29.08 -26.30
CA LEU A 484 -13.65 -28.43 -25.60
C LEU A 484 -15.00 -28.82 -26.19
N LYS A 485 -15.15 -28.75 -27.53
CA LYS A 485 -16.39 -29.11 -28.24
C LYS A 485 -16.80 -30.55 -28.00
N ASN A 486 -15.86 -31.50 -28.07
CA ASN A 486 -16.11 -32.91 -27.85
C ASN A 486 -16.57 -33.25 -26.42
N ASN A 487 -16.33 -32.35 -25.47
CA ASN A 487 -16.83 -32.46 -24.09
C ASN A 487 -18.11 -31.64 -23.85
N GLY A 488 -18.80 -31.15 -24.91
CA GLY A 488 -20.07 -30.44 -24.81
C GLY A 488 -19.94 -29.00 -24.32
N ILE A 489 -18.73 -28.42 -24.39
CA ILE A 489 -18.48 -27.05 -23.96
C ILE A 489 -18.67 -26.09 -25.13
N SER A 490 -19.52 -25.08 -24.97
CA SER A 490 -19.75 -24.04 -25.98
C SER A 490 -18.59 -23.06 -26.01
N ILE A 491 -18.16 -22.66 -27.21
CA ILE A 491 -17.06 -21.72 -27.40
C ILE A 491 -17.60 -20.43 -28.02
N VAL A 492 -17.23 -19.30 -27.45
CA VAL A 492 -17.50 -17.96 -27.98
C VAL A 492 -16.17 -17.26 -28.25
N PHE A 493 -16.01 -16.75 -29.45
CA PHE A 493 -14.83 -15.99 -29.82
C PHE A 493 -15.05 -14.50 -29.62
N LYS A 494 -14.08 -13.83 -29.01
CA LYS A 494 -14.07 -12.38 -28.82
C LYS A 494 -12.66 -11.84 -29.05
N SER A 495 -12.47 -11.01 -30.07
CA SER A 495 -11.20 -10.37 -30.36
C SER A 495 -10.79 -9.40 -29.25
N ASN A 496 -9.48 -9.22 -29.08
CA ASN A 496 -8.88 -8.31 -28.10
C ASN A 496 -9.27 -8.52 -26.63
N ILE A 497 -9.83 -9.68 -26.27
CA ILE A 497 -10.14 -10.00 -24.89
C ILE A 497 -8.85 -10.21 -24.07
N HIS A 498 -8.80 -9.65 -22.86
CA HIS A 498 -7.69 -9.79 -21.91
C HIS A 498 -8.12 -10.24 -20.53
N GLN A 499 -9.40 -10.10 -20.23
CA GLN A 499 -10.02 -10.46 -18.96
C GLN A 499 -9.88 -11.96 -18.70
N LYS A 500 -9.68 -12.31 -17.44
CA LYS A 500 -9.58 -13.69 -16.97
C LYS A 500 -10.48 -13.84 -15.77
N PHE A 501 -11.59 -14.54 -15.95
CA PHE A 501 -12.52 -14.79 -14.87
C PHE A 501 -13.40 -16.00 -15.15
N THR A 502 -14.03 -16.49 -14.11
CA THR A 502 -15.10 -17.49 -14.20
C THR A 502 -16.30 -17.00 -13.40
N VAL A 503 -17.48 -17.18 -13.95
CA VAL A 503 -18.75 -16.94 -13.26
C VAL A 503 -19.52 -18.25 -13.19
N MET A 504 -19.96 -18.65 -12.01
CA MET A 504 -20.76 -19.85 -11.77
C MET A 504 -22.12 -19.43 -11.22
N ASP A 505 -23.20 -19.94 -11.84
CA ASP A 505 -24.59 -19.71 -11.43
C ASP A 505 -24.98 -18.22 -11.30
N LYS A 506 -24.29 -17.32 -12.00
CA LYS A 506 -24.46 -15.85 -11.92
C LYS A 506 -24.25 -15.29 -10.50
N LYS A 507 -23.48 -15.99 -9.68
CA LYS A 507 -23.29 -15.63 -8.26
C LYS A 507 -21.83 -15.75 -7.79
N ILE A 508 -21.15 -16.84 -8.08
CA ILE A 508 -19.75 -17.04 -7.70
C ILE A 508 -18.85 -16.54 -8.82
N VAL A 509 -17.95 -15.65 -8.49
CA VAL A 509 -16.98 -15.05 -9.42
C VAL A 509 -15.57 -15.42 -8.98
N TRP A 510 -14.78 -15.90 -9.92
CA TRP A 510 -13.33 -16.03 -9.81
C TRP A 510 -12.69 -15.06 -10.79
N TYR A 511 -11.95 -14.08 -10.30
CA TYR A 511 -11.33 -13.02 -11.10
C TYR A 511 -9.87 -12.80 -10.71
N GLY A 512 -8.96 -12.72 -11.68
CA GLY A 512 -7.55 -12.47 -11.40
C GLY A 512 -6.61 -12.54 -12.58
N SER A 513 -5.32 -12.72 -12.30
CA SER A 513 -4.28 -12.84 -13.33
C SER A 513 -4.15 -14.25 -13.88
N ILE A 514 -4.65 -15.27 -13.18
CA ILE A 514 -4.56 -16.66 -13.58
C ILE A 514 -5.39 -16.91 -14.85
N ASN A 515 -4.72 -17.33 -15.91
CA ASN A 515 -5.36 -17.75 -17.14
C ASN A 515 -5.72 -19.23 -17.06
N LEU A 516 -6.93 -19.54 -16.60
CA LEU A 516 -7.38 -20.88 -16.19
C LEU A 516 -7.14 -22.00 -17.22
N LEU A 517 -7.10 -21.67 -18.52
CA LEU A 517 -6.84 -22.63 -19.60
C LEU A 517 -5.40 -22.57 -20.14
N SER A 518 -4.51 -21.77 -19.53
CA SER A 518 -3.11 -21.68 -19.94
C SER A 518 -2.19 -21.05 -18.87
N TYR A 519 -2.43 -21.30 -17.58
CA TYR A 519 -1.58 -20.77 -16.51
C TYR A 519 -0.14 -21.29 -16.58
N GLY A 520 0.81 -20.52 -16.05
CA GLY A 520 2.25 -20.81 -16.08
C GLY A 520 2.89 -20.72 -14.70
N SER A 521 4.23 -20.73 -14.66
CA SER A 521 5.04 -20.63 -13.44
C SER A 521 5.16 -19.21 -12.87
N ALA A 522 4.50 -18.21 -13.47
CA ALA A 522 4.52 -16.84 -12.98
C ALA A 522 3.76 -16.70 -11.65
N GLN A 523 4.17 -15.75 -10.81
CA GLN A 523 3.40 -15.39 -9.61
C GLN A 523 2.11 -14.70 -10.04
N GLU A 524 1.04 -15.47 -10.10
CA GLU A 524 -0.31 -15.03 -10.46
C GLU A 524 -1.23 -15.18 -9.26
N SER A 525 -2.29 -14.37 -9.21
CA SER A 525 -3.29 -14.40 -8.14
C SER A 525 -4.69 -14.39 -8.72
N ILE A 526 -5.61 -15.06 -8.02
CA ILE A 526 -7.02 -15.09 -8.37
C ILE A 526 -7.85 -14.90 -7.10
N MET A 527 -8.92 -14.12 -7.16
CA MET A 527 -9.85 -13.96 -6.05
C MET A 527 -11.17 -14.66 -6.32
N ARG A 528 -11.77 -15.16 -5.26
CA ARG A 528 -13.13 -15.68 -5.23
C ARG A 528 -14.06 -14.67 -4.58
N ILE A 529 -15.19 -14.38 -5.20
CA ILE A 529 -16.22 -13.48 -4.69
C ILE A 529 -17.58 -14.11 -4.91
N GLU A 530 -18.44 -14.04 -3.93
CA GLU A 530 -19.84 -14.42 -4.07
C GLU A 530 -20.70 -13.14 -4.13
N SER A 531 -21.08 -12.73 -5.35
CA SER A 531 -21.86 -11.52 -5.60
C SER A 531 -22.61 -11.60 -6.92
N ILE A 532 -23.93 -11.46 -6.88
CA ILE A 532 -24.79 -11.43 -8.04
C ILE A 532 -24.52 -10.16 -8.88
N ASN A 533 -24.28 -9.03 -8.23
CA ASN A 533 -24.03 -7.77 -8.90
C ASN A 533 -22.72 -7.79 -9.70
N ILE A 534 -21.62 -8.24 -9.07
CA ILE A 534 -20.31 -8.37 -9.73
C ILE A 534 -20.38 -9.39 -10.87
N ALA A 535 -21.04 -10.53 -10.65
CA ALA A 535 -21.26 -11.52 -11.70
C ALA A 535 -22.01 -10.91 -12.90
N GLY A 536 -23.07 -10.13 -12.64
CA GLY A 536 -23.83 -9.45 -13.67
C GLY A 536 -23.02 -8.39 -14.42
N GLU A 537 -22.21 -7.59 -13.75
CA GLU A 537 -21.31 -6.59 -14.35
C GLU A 537 -20.27 -7.27 -15.27
N LEU A 538 -19.65 -8.35 -14.83
CA LEU A 538 -18.66 -9.10 -15.61
C LEU A 538 -19.29 -9.77 -16.84
N MET A 539 -20.47 -10.36 -16.70
CA MET A 539 -21.18 -10.98 -17.84
C MET A 539 -21.55 -9.93 -18.90
N LYS A 540 -22.08 -8.78 -18.50
CA LYS A 540 -22.36 -7.66 -19.42
C LYS A 540 -21.11 -7.17 -20.15
N SER A 541 -19.92 -7.19 -19.50
CA SER A 541 -18.66 -6.79 -20.12
C SER A 541 -18.25 -7.69 -21.31
N ILE A 542 -18.76 -8.91 -21.34
CA ILE A 542 -18.52 -9.86 -22.45
C ILE A 542 -19.58 -9.76 -23.54
N GLU A 543 -20.82 -9.41 -23.20
CA GLU A 543 -21.94 -9.27 -24.15
C GLU A 543 -21.84 -7.98 -24.98
N SER A 544 -21.14 -6.96 -24.46
CA SER A 544 -20.90 -5.72 -25.20
C SER A 544 -19.97 -5.96 -26.39
N PRO A 545 -20.29 -5.43 -27.59
CA PRO A 545 -19.52 -5.65 -28.82
C PRO A 545 -18.06 -5.20 -28.75
#